data_14eedaa392338ded493031a587232803
#
_entry.id   14eedaa392338ded493031a587232803
#
_cell.length_a   1.000
_cell.length_b   1.000
_cell.length_c   1.000
_cell.angle_alpha   90.00
_cell.angle_beta   90.00
_cell.angle_gamma   90.00
#
_symmetry.space_group_name_H-M   'P 1'
#
loop_
_entity.id
_entity.type
_entity.pdbx_description
1 polymer ?
#
loop_
_entity_poly.entity_id
_entity_poly.type
_entity_poly.pdbx_seq_one_letter_code
_entity_poly.pdbx_strand_id
1 'polypeptide(L)' 'MIKSERKQIILSQLKQDGFVTLENLTVLLSDTSESTIRRDLDELAADG' A
#
# COMPACT_ATOMS: atom_id res chain seq x y z
N MET A 1 -12.05 0.95 -3.64
CA MET A 1 -10.83 1.03 -4.48
C MET A 1 -10.35 -0.37 -4.82
N ILE A 2 -10.01 -0.63 -6.06
CA ILE A 2 -9.58 -1.96 -6.49
C ILE A 2 -8.10 -2.18 -6.16
N LYS A 3 -7.71 -3.46 -6.12
CA LYS A 3 -6.37 -3.88 -5.71
C LYS A 3 -5.25 -3.26 -6.54
N SER A 4 -5.41 -3.20 -7.86
CA SER A 4 -4.38 -2.63 -8.74
C SER A 4 -4.17 -1.14 -8.46
N GLU A 5 -5.22 -0.42 -8.15
CA GLU A 5 -5.11 0.99 -7.77
C GLU A 5 -4.38 1.14 -6.44
N ARG A 6 -4.69 0.29 -5.46
CA ARG A 6 -4.00 0.33 -4.17
C ARG A 6 -2.52 0.08 -4.33
N LYS A 7 -2.15 -0.92 -5.12
CA LYS A 7 -0.74 -1.24 -5.37
C LYS A 7 -0.01 -0.08 -6.04
N GLN A 8 -0.66 0.59 -6.99
CA GLN A 8 -0.08 1.75 -7.64
C GLN A 8 0.18 2.89 -6.66
N ILE A 9 -0.76 3.14 -5.76
CA ILE A 9 -0.61 4.18 -4.74
C ILE A 9 0.56 3.85 -3.81
N ILE A 10 0.64 2.59 -3.36
CA ILE A 10 1.72 2.15 -2.48
C ILE A 10 3.08 2.30 -3.18
N LEU A 11 3.17 1.85 -4.42
CA LEU A 11 4.42 1.96 -5.19
C LEU A 11 4.82 3.40 -5.44
N SER A 12 3.85 4.29 -5.70
CA SER A 12 4.11 5.72 -5.86
C SER A 12 4.71 6.31 -4.60
N GLN A 13 4.13 5.98 -3.44
CA GLN A 13 4.63 6.46 -2.15
C GLN A 13 6.05 5.95 -1.88
N LEU A 14 6.27 4.68 -2.16
CA LEU A 14 7.58 4.07 -1.99
C LEU A 14 8.62 4.76 -2.86
N LYS A 15 8.27 5.04 -4.10
CA LYS A 15 9.16 5.71 -5.06
C LYS A 15 9.45 7.14 -4.64
N GLN A 16 8.44 7.85 -4.14
CA GLN A 16 8.56 9.25 -3.76
C GLN A 16 9.36 9.44 -2.47
N ASP A 17 9.06 8.63 -1.44
CA ASP A 17 9.61 8.79 -0.10
C ASP A 17 10.73 7.81 0.23
N GLY A 18 10.87 6.75 -0.57
CA GLY A 18 11.87 5.71 -0.33
C GLY A 18 11.40 4.63 0.65
N PHE A 19 10.26 4.82 1.29
CA PHE A 19 9.66 3.86 2.22
C PHE A 19 8.17 4.15 2.36
N VAL A 20 7.45 3.19 2.91
CA VAL A 20 6.04 3.37 3.27
C VAL A 20 5.84 2.86 4.69
N THR A 21 4.86 3.45 5.39
CA THR A 21 4.46 2.97 6.71
C THR A 21 3.00 2.55 6.65
N LEU A 22 2.64 1.58 7.47
CA LEU A 22 1.25 1.13 7.55
C LEU A 22 0.35 2.29 7.96
N GLU A 23 0.80 3.10 8.90
CA GLU A 23 0.05 4.26 9.37
C GLU A 23 -0.28 5.24 8.24
N ASN A 24 0.71 5.59 7.43
CA ASN A 24 0.49 6.48 6.28
C ASN A 24 -0.45 5.87 5.26
N LEU A 25 -0.32 4.58 5.01
CA LEU A 25 -1.17 3.89 4.05
C LEU A 25 -2.62 3.83 4.52
N THR A 26 -2.86 3.70 5.82
CA THR A 26 -4.24 3.71 6.33
C THR A 26 -4.91 5.07 6.13
N VAL A 27 -4.13 6.14 6.13
CA VAL A 27 -4.64 7.48 5.83
C VAL A 27 -4.91 7.65 4.32
N LEU A 28 -3.94 7.26 3.50
CA LEU A 28 -4.06 7.39 2.03
C LEU A 28 -5.16 6.48 1.48
N LEU A 29 -5.31 5.30 2.05
CA LEU A 29 -6.29 4.30 1.62
C LEU A 29 -7.38 4.17 2.68
N SER A 30 -7.99 5.29 3.03
CA SER A 30 -8.92 5.37 4.16
C SER A 30 -10.17 4.50 3.98
N ASP A 31 -10.51 4.13 2.76
CA ASP A 31 -11.63 3.24 2.46
C ASP A 31 -11.25 1.76 2.46
N THR A 32 -9.99 1.44 2.80
CA THR A 32 -9.47 0.09 2.80
C THR A 32 -9.07 -0.31 4.23
N SER A 33 -9.39 -1.53 4.63
CA SER A 33 -9.06 -2.01 5.97
C SER A 33 -7.55 -2.21 6.11
N GLU A 34 -7.07 -2.10 7.36
CA GLU A 34 -5.66 -2.32 7.66
C GLU A 34 -5.19 -3.72 7.26
N SER A 35 -6.02 -4.73 7.50
CA SER A 35 -5.66 -6.11 7.14
C SER A 35 -5.49 -6.28 5.63
N THR A 36 -6.30 -5.60 4.84
CA THR A 36 -6.18 -5.61 3.40
C THR A 36 -4.89 -4.94 2.95
N ILE A 37 -4.54 -3.81 3.57
CA ILE A 37 -3.30 -3.09 3.28
C ILE A 37 -2.09 -3.97 3.61
N ARG A 38 -2.11 -4.65 4.74
CA ARG A 38 -1.03 -5.58 5.11
C ARG A 38 -0.86 -6.69 4.09
N ARG A 39 -1.98 -7.23 3.61
CA ARG A 39 -1.94 -8.26 2.58
C ARG A 39 -1.35 -7.73 1.28
N ASP A 40 -1.73 -6.52 0.88
CA ASP A 40 -1.19 -5.88 -0.30
C ASP A 40 0.33 -5.69 -0.18
N LEU A 41 0.80 -5.28 0.99
CA LEU A 41 2.23 -5.11 1.25
C LEU A 41 2.97 -6.44 1.17
N ASP A 42 2.39 -7.51 1.72
CA ASP A 42 2.98 -8.84 1.65
C ASP A 42 3.10 -9.31 0.20
N GLU A 43 2.09 -9.06 -0.61
CA GLU A 43 2.12 -9.42 -2.03
C GLU A 43 3.19 -8.64 -2.78
N LEU A 44 3.32 -7.35 -2.51
CA LEU A 44 4.35 -6.52 -3.15
C LEU A 44 5.75 -6.98 -2.75
N ALA A 45 5.93 -7.35 -1.48
CA ALA A 45 7.22 -7.87 -1.01
C ALA A 45 7.57 -9.20 -1.67
N ALA A 46 6.57 -10.04 -1.91
CA ALA A 46 6.78 -11.33 -2.57
C ALA A 46 7.14 -11.16 -4.05
N ASP A 47 6.59 -10.13 -4.68
CA ASP A 47 6.84 -9.86 -6.10
C ASP A 47 8.21 -9.22 -6.34
N GLY A 48 8.76 -8.69 -5.33
CA GLY A 48 10.01 -8.11 -5.56
C GLY A 48 10.64 -7.13 -4.81
#